data_5189f4be99bfa6a48a6406308ad46dc1
#
_entry.id   5189f4be99bfa6a48a6406308ad46dc1
#
_cell.length_a   1.000
_cell.length_b   1.000
_cell.length_c   1.000
_cell.angle_alpha   90.00
_cell.angle_beta   90.00
_cell.angle_gamma   90.00
#
_symmetry.space_group_name_H-M   'P 1'
#
loop_
_entity.id
_entity.type
_entity.pdbx_description
1 polymer ?
#
loop_
_entity_poly.entity_id
_entity_poly.type
_entity_poly.pdbx_seq_one_letter_code
_entity_poly.pdbx_strand_id
1 'polypeptide(L)'
;MTERLEAEREQIHLWPPREAPLARVDERPPPVPEQRGVLIEGGTLRLREFLPSDVDGVLGIFGDPRTTREFGMPPFRRPDAAALVEQARAGARRTPRTHYRLGVSEIATGELIGSAKLIVEDQSGEGGMVRVGYRSAEVGLALRADRVSVGHSVEIGFLLGVLGFDRLGLHRVWSGFMPSNVAAQRAIEKAGMVREGRLRHYGHVDGVWHDIVQYSILEDDWKALRGR
;
A
#
# COMPACT_ATOMS: atom_id res chain seq x y z
N MET A 1 -10.67 24.06 -30.21
CA MET A 1 -10.82 22.69 -29.62
C MET A 1 -9.75 21.73 -30.12
N THR A 2 -9.18 21.93 -31.30
CA THR A 2 -8.14 21.09 -31.93
C THR A 2 -6.73 21.33 -31.35
N GLU A 3 -6.36 22.59 -31.07
CA GLU A 3 -5.03 22.94 -30.51
C GLU A 3 -4.78 22.45 -29.09
N ARG A 4 -5.83 22.29 -28.28
CA ARG A 4 -5.71 21.76 -26.90
C ARG A 4 -5.43 20.26 -26.85
N LEU A 5 -5.84 19.52 -27.88
CA LEU A 5 -5.59 18.09 -28.02
C LEU A 5 -4.19 17.78 -28.59
N GLU A 6 -3.58 18.73 -29.28
CA GLU A 6 -2.21 18.59 -29.77
C GLU A 6 -1.17 18.86 -28.68
N ALA A 7 -1.42 19.82 -27.78
CA ALA A 7 -0.54 20.09 -26.64
C ALA A 7 -0.51 18.94 -25.60
N GLU A 8 -1.58 18.16 -25.49
CA GLU A 8 -1.60 16.96 -24.63
C GLU A 8 -0.91 15.74 -25.24
N ARG A 9 -0.69 15.71 -26.55
CA ARG A 9 0.05 14.66 -27.25
C ARG A 9 1.57 14.73 -27.08
N GLU A 10 2.12 15.89 -26.83
CA GLU A 10 3.58 16.08 -26.67
C GLU A 10 4.14 15.64 -25.31
N GLN A 11 3.30 15.31 -24.33
CA GLN A 11 3.73 14.81 -23.02
C GLN A 11 3.58 13.30 -22.81
N ILE A 12 3.28 12.55 -23.86
CA ILE A 12 3.48 11.10 -23.80
C ILE A 12 4.97 10.88 -24.00
N HIS A 13 5.74 11.00 -22.93
CA HIS A 13 7.06 10.40 -22.89
C HIS A 13 6.84 8.90 -23.07
N LEU A 14 6.98 8.45 -24.32
CA LEU A 14 7.19 7.05 -24.60
C LEU A 14 8.35 6.64 -23.70
N TRP A 15 8.07 5.75 -22.77
CA TRP A 15 9.06 5.08 -21.94
C TRP A 15 10.22 4.66 -22.85
N PRO A 16 11.46 5.15 -22.65
CA PRO A 16 12.57 4.64 -23.42
C PRO A 16 12.63 3.15 -23.09
N PRO A 17 12.69 2.26 -24.11
CA PRO A 17 12.88 0.86 -23.83
C PRO A 17 14.19 0.75 -23.03
N ARG A 18 14.11 0.41 -21.75
CA ARG A 18 15.27 -0.10 -21.06
C ARG A 18 15.59 -1.40 -21.79
N GLU A 19 16.62 -1.40 -22.60
CA GLU A 19 17.26 -2.61 -23.13
C GLU A 19 17.98 -3.33 -21.98
N ALA A 20 17.25 -3.64 -20.91
CA ALA A 20 17.69 -4.65 -19.99
C ALA A 20 17.36 -5.98 -20.67
N PRO A 21 18.34 -6.88 -20.89
CA PRO A 21 18.04 -8.20 -21.38
C PRO A 21 17.01 -8.81 -20.43
N LEU A 22 15.87 -9.23 -20.98
CA LEU A 22 14.89 -10.01 -20.23
C LEU A 22 15.63 -11.22 -19.69
N ALA A 23 15.95 -11.23 -18.41
CA ALA A 23 16.54 -12.40 -17.79
C ALA A 23 15.57 -13.55 -18.04
N ARG A 24 16.06 -14.62 -18.69
CA ARG A 24 15.27 -15.85 -18.84
C ARG A 24 15.06 -16.40 -17.44
N VAL A 25 13.85 -16.26 -16.95
CA VAL A 25 13.46 -16.85 -15.66
C VAL A 25 13.07 -18.30 -15.97
N ASP A 26 14.06 -19.18 -16.12
CA ASP A 26 13.85 -20.62 -16.35
C ASP A 26 13.49 -21.36 -15.05
N GLU A 27 13.69 -20.75 -13.90
CA GLU A 27 13.33 -21.33 -12.61
C GLU A 27 12.10 -20.62 -12.05
N ARG A 28 11.15 -21.42 -11.58
CA ARG A 28 10.03 -20.89 -10.79
C ARG A 28 10.64 -20.32 -9.50
N PRO A 29 10.69 -18.98 -9.33
CA PRO A 29 11.30 -18.43 -8.12
C PRO A 29 10.56 -18.94 -6.90
N PRO A 30 11.24 -18.99 -5.75
CA PRO A 30 10.64 -19.50 -4.53
C PRO A 30 9.38 -18.70 -4.16
N PRO A 31 8.40 -19.35 -3.52
CA PRO A 31 7.22 -18.64 -3.03
C PRO A 31 7.64 -17.50 -2.09
N VAL A 32 6.84 -16.45 -2.07
CA VAL A 32 7.05 -15.31 -1.14
C VAL A 32 7.13 -15.85 0.30
N PRO A 33 8.22 -15.59 1.05
CA PRO A 33 8.36 -16.07 2.40
C PRO A 33 7.22 -15.57 3.29
N GLU A 34 6.67 -16.44 4.13
CA GLU A 34 5.67 -16.05 5.12
C GLU A 34 6.33 -15.33 6.30
N GLN A 35 5.72 -14.21 6.72
CA GLN A 35 6.12 -13.50 7.93
C GLN A 35 5.03 -13.64 8.99
N ARG A 36 5.37 -14.26 10.13
CA ARG A 36 4.50 -14.37 11.31
C ARG A 36 5.01 -13.43 12.40
N GLY A 37 4.09 -12.89 13.20
CA GLY A 37 4.47 -12.02 14.31
C GLY A 37 5.17 -10.75 13.83
N VAL A 38 4.61 -10.06 12.84
CA VAL A 38 5.23 -8.86 12.25
C VAL A 38 5.39 -7.78 13.31
N LEU A 39 6.65 -7.39 13.54
CA LEU A 39 7.06 -6.20 14.27
C LEU A 39 8.19 -5.55 13.48
N ILE A 40 7.99 -4.29 13.07
CA ILE A 40 8.98 -3.49 12.33
C ILE A 40 8.99 -2.11 12.97
N GLU A 41 10.13 -1.68 13.47
CA GLU A 41 10.30 -0.39 14.13
C GLU A 41 11.05 0.58 13.22
N GLY A 42 10.53 1.82 13.15
CA GLY A 42 11.16 2.96 12.49
C GLY A 42 11.80 3.92 13.49
N GLY A 43 11.84 5.19 13.16
CA GLY A 43 12.33 6.24 14.04
C GLY A 43 11.33 6.62 15.14
N THR A 44 10.07 6.73 14.80
CA THR A 44 8.99 7.17 15.71
C THR A 44 7.81 6.21 15.74
N LEU A 45 7.61 5.44 14.68
CA LEU A 45 6.48 4.55 14.48
C LEU A 45 6.95 3.09 14.39
N ARG A 46 6.01 2.19 14.69
CA ARG A 46 6.15 0.76 14.44
C ARG A 46 4.93 0.18 13.75
N LEU A 47 5.17 -0.80 12.89
CA LEU A 47 4.14 -1.71 12.39
C LEU A 47 4.12 -2.97 13.26
N ARG A 48 2.95 -3.36 13.74
CA ARG A 48 2.76 -4.57 14.55
C ARG A 48 1.43 -5.26 14.24
N GLU A 49 1.33 -6.51 14.65
CA GLU A 49 0.05 -7.20 14.64
C GLU A 49 -0.97 -6.50 15.55
N PHE A 50 -2.25 -6.58 15.16
CA PHE A 50 -3.32 -6.07 16.01
C PHE A 50 -3.50 -6.93 17.28
N LEU A 51 -3.73 -6.24 18.39
CA LEU A 51 -4.09 -6.84 19.69
C LEU A 51 -5.60 -6.79 19.89
N PRO A 52 -6.18 -7.67 20.71
CA PRO A 52 -7.61 -7.60 21.05
C PRO A 52 -8.03 -6.26 21.66
N SER A 53 -7.10 -5.59 22.33
CA SER A 53 -7.32 -4.27 22.95
C SER A 53 -7.34 -3.10 21.96
N ASP A 54 -7.01 -3.30 20.68
CA ASP A 54 -6.90 -2.23 19.70
C ASP A 54 -8.25 -1.74 19.13
N VAL A 55 -9.37 -2.32 19.55
CA VAL A 55 -10.70 -1.97 19.03
C VAL A 55 -11.01 -0.49 19.17
N ASP A 56 -10.69 0.12 20.31
CA ASP A 56 -10.91 1.56 20.51
C ASP A 56 -9.98 2.43 19.66
N GLY A 57 -8.74 2.00 19.48
CA GLY A 57 -7.80 2.66 18.56
C GLY A 57 -8.26 2.59 17.11
N VAL A 58 -8.73 1.42 16.66
CA VAL A 58 -9.30 1.25 15.31
C VAL A 58 -10.55 2.10 15.13
N LEU A 59 -11.43 2.18 16.14
CA LEU A 59 -12.59 3.07 16.12
C LEU A 59 -12.17 4.53 16.06
N GLY A 60 -11.11 4.93 16.77
CA GLY A 60 -10.54 6.28 16.69
C GLY A 60 -9.99 6.64 15.31
N ILE A 61 -9.52 5.66 14.54
CA ILE A 61 -9.04 5.85 13.15
C ILE A 61 -10.21 5.93 12.18
N PHE A 62 -11.03 4.87 12.13
CA PHE A 62 -12.06 4.70 11.09
C PHE A 62 -13.46 5.18 11.51
N GLY A 63 -13.68 5.57 12.77
CA GLY A 63 -14.90 6.21 13.21
C GLY A 63 -14.98 7.69 12.83
N ASP A 64 -13.87 8.29 12.42
CA ASP A 64 -13.81 9.69 11.98
C ASP A 64 -14.14 9.78 10.48
N PRO A 65 -15.16 10.55 10.08
CA PRO A 65 -15.53 10.73 8.68
C PRO A 65 -14.43 11.40 7.85
N ARG A 66 -13.49 12.15 8.48
CA ARG A 66 -12.34 12.75 7.79
C ARG A 66 -11.38 11.68 7.28
N THR A 67 -11.26 10.57 8.01
CA THR A 67 -10.44 9.42 7.59
C THR A 67 -11.17 8.58 6.55
N THR A 68 -12.44 8.20 6.81
CA THR A 68 -13.16 7.24 5.96
C THR A 68 -13.58 7.79 4.61
N ARG A 69 -13.77 9.12 4.48
CA ARG A 69 -14.07 9.78 3.21
C ARG A 69 -13.03 9.47 2.13
N GLU A 70 -11.75 9.45 2.50
CA GLU A 70 -10.66 9.18 1.57
C GLU A 70 -10.67 7.74 1.00
N PHE A 71 -11.41 6.84 1.67
CA PHE A 71 -11.60 5.44 1.25
C PHE A 71 -12.98 5.19 0.65
N GLY A 72 -13.84 6.21 0.58
CA GLY A 72 -15.23 6.04 0.13
C GLY A 72 -16.04 5.10 1.02
N MET A 73 -15.81 5.12 2.32
CA MET A 73 -16.48 4.24 3.29
C MET A 73 -17.25 5.06 4.32
N PRO A 74 -18.38 4.54 4.84
CA PRO A 74 -19.03 5.14 6.00
C PRO A 74 -18.13 5.03 7.25
N PRO A 75 -18.24 5.95 8.21
CA PRO A 75 -17.54 5.85 9.48
C PRO A 75 -17.89 4.53 10.21
N PHE A 76 -16.88 3.91 10.77
CA PHE A 76 -17.05 2.67 11.55
C PHE A 76 -17.80 2.91 12.84
N ARG A 77 -18.62 1.95 13.19
CA ARG A 77 -19.13 1.75 14.55
C ARG A 77 -18.26 0.75 15.28
N ARG A 78 -18.41 0.61 16.58
CA ARG A 78 -17.63 -0.31 17.41
C ARG A 78 -17.64 -1.78 16.90
N PRO A 79 -18.76 -2.35 16.44
CA PRO A 79 -18.75 -3.71 15.86
C PRO A 79 -17.86 -3.82 14.62
N ASP A 80 -17.82 -2.77 13.76
CA ASP A 80 -17.00 -2.77 12.54
C ASP A 80 -15.51 -2.74 12.90
N ALA A 81 -15.13 -1.95 13.92
CA ALA A 81 -13.76 -1.90 14.44
C ALA A 81 -13.34 -3.25 15.05
N ALA A 82 -14.22 -3.89 15.83
CA ALA A 82 -13.97 -5.21 16.40
C ALA A 82 -13.81 -6.29 15.31
N ALA A 83 -14.64 -6.23 14.28
CA ALA A 83 -14.56 -7.14 13.14
C ALA A 83 -13.23 -6.96 12.38
N LEU A 84 -12.76 -5.72 12.17
CA LEU A 84 -11.46 -5.46 11.54
C LEU A 84 -10.31 -6.07 12.35
N VAL A 85 -10.29 -5.86 13.67
CA VAL A 85 -9.24 -6.40 14.56
C VAL A 85 -9.23 -7.92 14.49
N GLU A 86 -10.40 -8.56 14.58
CA GLU A 86 -10.49 -10.03 14.55
C GLU A 86 -10.08 -10.59 13.18
N GLN A 87 -10.53 -9.99 12.08
CA GLN A 87 -10.13 -10.38 10.73
C GLN A 87 -8.62 -10.24 10.51
N ALA A 88 -8.00 -9.15 11.01
CA ALA A 88 -6.56 -8.95 10.91
C ALA A 88 -5.81 -10.04 11.67
N ARG A 89 -6.23 -10.34 12.89
CA ARG A 89 -5.64 -11.38 13.74
C ARG A 89 -5.85 -12.80 13.18
N ALA A 90 -7.02 -13.09 12.62
CA ALA A 90 -7.29 -14.34 11.92
C ALA A 90 -6.42 -14.45 10.64
N GLY A 91 -6.30 -13.36 9.87
CA GLY A 91 -5.44 -13.28 8.70
C GLY A 91 -3.97 -13.54 9.01
N ALA A 92 -3.48 -13.05 10.17
CA ALA A 92 -2.11 -13.27 10.60
C ALA A 92 -1.76 -14.76 10.87
N ARG A 93 -2.77 -15.63 11.05
CA ARG A 93 -2.60 -17.08 11.29
C ARG A 93 -2.77 -17.94 10.04
N ARG A 94 -3.17 -17.33 8.92
CA ARG A 94 -3.38 -18.09 7.67
C ARG A 94 -2.07 -18.60 7.08
N THR A 95 -2.13 -19.71 6.39
CA THR A 95 -1.05 -20.28 5.59
C THR A 95 -1.60 -20.73 4.23
N PRO A 96 -1.12 -20.20 3.12
CA PRO A 96 -0.17 -19.09 3.00
C PRO A 96 -0.77 -17.77 3.48
N ARG A 97 0.08 -16.90 4.03
CA ARG A 97 -0.30 -15.56 4.42
C ARG A 97 -0.06 -14.58 3.26
N THR A 98 -1.14 -14.04 2.71
CA THR A 98 -1.09 -13.04 1.64
C THR A 98 -1.58 -11.67 2.09
N HIS A 99 -2.28 -11.59 3.21
CA HIS A 99 -2.86 -10.35 3.73
C HIS A 99 -2.19 -9.95 5.05
N TYR A 100 -1.46 -8.86 5.02
CA TYR A 100 -0.81 -8.23 6.17
C TYR A 100 -1.58 -6.95 6.50
N ARG A 101 -2.45 -7.03 7.50
CA ARG A 101 -3.12 -5.85 8.06
C ARG A 101 -2.55 -5.61 9.46
N LEU A 102 -1.88 -4.48 9.62
CA LEU A 102 -1.05 -4.17 10.78
C LEU A 102 -1.52 -2.87 11.44
N GLY A 103 -1.36 -2.79 12.74
CA GLY A 103 -1.49 -1.55 13.50
C GLY A 103 -0.23 -0.71 13.35
N VAL A 104 -0.42 0.59 13.22
CA VAL A 104 0.63 1.61 13.30
C VAL A 104 0.56 2.22 14.68
N SER A 105 1.61 2.07 15.47
CA SER A 105 1.67 2.67 16.81
C SER A 105 2.92 3.53 16.99
N GLU A 106 2.79 4.60 17.79
CA GLU A 106 3.92 5.40 18.23
C GLU A 106 4.82 4.58 19.16
N ILE A 107 6.13 4.64 18.96
CA ILE A 107 7.10 3.91 19.79
C ILE A 107 7.09 4.46 21.22
N ALA A 108 7.03 5.79 21.36
CA ALA A 108 7.13 6.47 22.65
C ALA A 108 5.95 6.20 23.60
N THR A 109 4.73 6.10 23.05
CA THR A 109 3.50 5.98 23.85
C THR A 109 2.87 4.59 23.76
N GLY A 110 3.16 3.83 22.71
CA GLY A 110 2.47 2.60 22.36
C GLY A 110 1.07 2.82 21.76
N GLU A 111 0.62 4.07 21.63
CA GLU A 111 -0.70 4.42 21.15
C GLU A 111 -0.89 3.99 19.70
N LEU A 112 -2.03 3.35 19.38
CA LEU A 112 -2.41 3.02 18.03
C LEU A 112 -2.93 4.28 17.32
N ILE A 113 -2.20 4.72 16.30
CA ILE A 113 -2.53 5.94 15.54
C ILE A 113 -2.92 5.67 14.08
N GLY A 114 -2.79 4.43 13.62
CA GLY A 114 -3.08 4.10 12.24
C GLY A 114 -3.21 2.61 11.97
N SER A 115 -3.57 2.29 10.75
CA SER A 115 -3.61 0.94 10.18
C SER A 115 -2.88 0.94 8.84
N ALA A 116 -2.04 -0.06 8.63
CA ALA A 116 -1.36 -0.30 7.35
C ALA A 116 -1.77 -1.65 6.79
N LYS A 117 -1.84 -1.76 5.46
CA LYS A 117 -2.08 -3.03 4.76
C LYS A 117 -0.98 -3.30 3.74
N LEU A 118 -0.65 -4.58 3.56
CA LEU A 118 0.08 -5.10 2.42
C LEU A 118 -0.64 -6.37 1.98
N ILE A 119 -1.05 -6.41 0.73
CA ILE A 119 -1.77 -7.55 0.14
C ILE A 119 -0.93 -8.08 -1.02
N VAL A 120 -0.34 -9.27 -0.82
CA VAL A 120 0.42 -9.97 -1.86
C VAL A 120 -0.56 -10.45 -2.92
N GLU A 121 -0.29 -10.11 -4.17
CA GLU A 121 -1.11 -10.52 -5.32
C GLU A 121 -0.95 -12.01 -5.59
N ASP A 122 -1.84 -12.55 -6.41
CA ASP A 122 -1.83 -13.97 -6.74
C ASP A 122 -0.50 -14.39 -7.38
N GLN A 123 0.12 -15.40 -6.78
CA GLN A 123 1.41 -15.94 -7.23
C GLN A 123 1.25 -17.19 -8.11
N SER A 124 0.02 -17.63 -8.38
CA SER A 124 -0.25 -18.87 -9.15
C SER A 124 0.29 -18.82 -10.57
N GLY A 125 0.34 -17.61 -11.14
CA GLY A 125 0.77 -17.41 -12.53
C GLY A 125 -0.19 -18.03 -13.55
N GLU A 126 -1.40 -18.38 -13.14
CA GLU A 126 -2.48 -18.83 -14.02
C GLU A 126 -3.06 -17.62 -14.74
N GLY A 127 -2.63 -17.34 -15.93
CA GLY A 127 -3.11 -16.16 -16.67
C GLY A 127 -2.47 -15.94 -18.04
N GLY A 128 -1.89 -16.98 -18.64
CA GLY A 128 -1.33 -16.91 -19.97
C GLY A 128 0.18 -16.67 -20.01
N MET A 129 0.67 -16.03 -21.09
CA MET A 129 2.12 -15.86 -21.34
C MET A 129 2.82 -14.85 -20.40
N VAL A 130 2.04 -14.01 -19.67
CA VAL A 130 2.54 -12.98 -18.77
C VAL A 130 2.05 -13.27 -17.35
N ARG A 131 2.98 -13.38 -16.40
CA ARG A 131 2.66 -13.51 -14.98
C ARG A 131 2.38 -12.13 -14.39
N VAL A 132 1.12 -11.71 -14.45
CA VAL A 132 0.68 -10.45 -13.85
C VAL A 132 0.66 -10.61 -12.32
N GLY A 133 1.10 -9.58 -11.59
CA GLY A 133 1.09 -9.56 -10.13
C GLY A 133 2.15 -10.41 -9.45
N TYR A 134 3.03 -11.06 -10.22
CA TYR A 134 4.07 -11.92 -9.66
C TYR A 134 5.06 -11.16 -8.77
N ARG A 135 5.24 -11.63 -7.52
CA ARG A 135 6.02 -10.95 -6.47
C ARG A 135 5.64 -9.47 -6.32
N SER A 136 4.37 -9.16 -6.45
CA SER A 136 3.79 -7.83 -6.33
C SER A 136 2.84 -7.77 -5.15
N ALA A 137 2.72 -6.58 -4.54
CA ALA A 137 1.74 -6.33 -3.49
C ALA A 137 1.15 -4.93 -3.60
N GLU A 138 -0.14 -4.84 -3.28
CA GLU A 138 -0.81 -3.59 -2.99
C GLU A 138 -0.52 -3.17 -1.54
N VAL A 139 -0.20 -1.89 -1.33
CA VAL A 139 -0.09 -1.30 0.00
C VAL A 139 -1.05 -0.15 0.19
N GLY A 140 -1.43 0.07 1.44
CA GLY A 140 -2.25 1.20 1.83
C GLY A 140 -2.12 1.49 3.31
N LEU A 141 -2.48 2.70 3.70
CA LEU A 141 -2.46 3.14 5.09
C LEU A 141 -3.64 4.06 5.39
N ALA A 142 -4.07 4.04 6.64
CA ALA A 142 -4.98 5.00 7.23
C ALA A 142 -4.38 5.52 8.53
N LEU A 143 -4.43 6.83 8.74
CA LEU A 143 -4.04 7.47 9.98
C LEU A 143 -5.25 8.11 10.65
N ARG A 144 -5.24 8.15 11.97
CA ARG A 144 -6.19 8.94 12.74
C ARG A 144 -6.07 10.42 12.30
N ALA A 145 -7.20 11.08 12.12
CA ALA A 145 -7.28 12.38 11.47
C ALA A 145 -6.42 13.48 12.13
N ASP A 146 -6.22 13.40 13.45
CA ASP A 146 -5.35 14.31 14.23
C ASP A 146 -3.85 13.95 14.16
N ARG A 147 -3.51 12.82 13.56
CA ARG A 147 -2.14 12.30 13.40
C ARG A 147 -1.66 12.28 11.96
N VAL A 148 -2.48 12.76 11.03
CA VAL A 148 -2.09 12.85 9.62
C VAL A 148 -0.95 13.85 9.44
N SER A 149 0.21 13.36 9.00
CA SER A 149 1.35 14.18 8.60
C SER A 149 2.10 13.52 7.45
N VAL A 150 2.79 14.34 6.66
CA VAL A 150 3.67 13.82 5.59
C VAL A 150 4.77 12.94 6.18
N GLY A 151 5.34 13.31 7.32
CA GLY A 151 6.38 12.54 8.00
C GLY A 151 5.91 11.15 8.39
N HIS A 152 4.76 11.03 9.05
CA HIS A 152 4.19 9.73 9.43
C HIS A 152 3.89 8.86 8.20
N SER A 153 3.30 9.42 7.14
CA SER A 153 2.97 8.67 5.92
C SER A 153 4.24 8.15 5.22
N VAL A 154 5.30 8.96 5.16
CA VAL A 154 6.59 8.55 4.59
C VAL A 154 7.23 7.45 5.43
N GLU A 155 7.25 7.58 6.75
CA GLU A 155 7.81 6.56 7.65
C GLU A 155 7.05 5.23 7.52
N ILE A 156 5.71 5.26 7.51
CA ILE A 156 4.90 4.05 7.30
C ILE A 156 5.18 3.42 5.93
N GLY A 157 5.30 4.23 4.88
CA GLY A 157 5.67 3.77 3.54
C GLY A 157 7.02 3.05 3.55
N PHE A 158 8.01 3.59 4.25
CA PHE A 158 9.31 2.95 4.43
C PHE A 158 9.21 1.61 5.19
N LEU A 159 8.43 1.55 6.29
CA LEU A 159 8.22 0.31 7.04
C LEU A 159 7.49 -0.77 6.22
N LEU A 160 6.54 -0.36 5.37
CA LEU A 160 5.90 -1.26 4.41
C LEU A 160 6.88 -1.74 3.33
N GLY A 161 7.83 -0.89 2.91
CA GLY A 161 8.93 -1.26 2.03
C GLY A 161 9.84 -2.32 2.67
N VAL A 162 10.22 -2.15 3.95
CA VAL A 162 10.97 -3.17 4.72
C VAL A 162 10.20 -4.49 4.76
N LEU A 163 8.88 -4.46 5.01
CA LEU A 163 8.08 -5.68 4.97
C LEU A 163 8.07 -6.30 3.57
N GLY A 164 7.77 -5.52 2.55
CA GLY A 164 7.61 -6.01 1.17
C GLY A 164 8.91 -6.50 0.55
N PHE A 165 9.93 -5.68 0.56
CA PHE A 165 11.18 -6.00 -0.14
C PHE A 165 12.14 -6.81 0.71
N ASP A 166 12.43 -6.37 1.95
CA ASP A 166 13.48 -6.99 2.75
C ASP A 166 13.03 -8.32 3.39
N ARG A 167 11.73 -8.43 3.78
CA ARG A 167 11.21 -9.63 4.46
C ARG A 167 10.46 -10.57 3.54
N LEU A 168 9.65 -10.06 2.61
CA LEU A 168 8.83 -10.87 1.71
C LEU A 168 9.49 -11.08 0.34
N GLY A 169 10.59 -10.38 0.04
CA GLY A 169 11.30 -10.49 -1.21
C GLY A 169 10.46 -10.11 -2.43
N LEU A 170 9.55 -9.16 -2.28
CA LEU A 170 8.74 -8.68 -3.40
C LEU A 170 9.61 -7.95 -4.42
N HIS A 171 9.17 -7.97 -5.68
CA HIS A 171 9.78 -7.22 -6.76
C HIS A 171 9.12 -5.86 -6.97
N ARG A 172 7.83 -5.75 -6.65
CA ARG A 172 7.02 -4.57 -6.88
C ARG A 172 6.06 -4.32 -5.73
N VAL A 173 5.97 -3.08 -5.29
CA VAL A 173 4.95 -2.60 -4.34
C VAL A 173 4.23 -1.42 -4.97
N TRP A 174 2.90 -1.44 -4.95
CA TRP A 174 2.09 -0.40 -5.56
C TRP A 174 0.94 0.08 -4.67
N SER A 175 0.43 1.26 -4.96
CA SER A 175 -0.72 1.85 -4.29
C SER A 175 -1.53 2.70 -5.25
N GLY A 176 -2.83 2.82 -4.99
CA GLY A 176 -3.74 3.63 -5.78
C GLY A 176 -4.48 4.66 -4.92
N PHE A 177 -4.70 5.85 -5.48
CA PHE A 177 -5.36 6.96 -4.79
C PHE A 177 -6.41 7.59 -5.69
N MET A 178 -7.50 8.10 -5.11
CA MET A 178 -8.39 9.00 -5.83
C MET A 178 -7.60 10.24 -6.29
N PRO A 179 -7.84 10.75 -7.51
CA PRO A 179 -7.14 11.94 -8.02
C PRO A 179 -7.25 13.16 -7.10
N SER A 180 -8.33 13.27 -6.33
CA SER A 180 -8.57 14.34 -5.36
C SER A 180 -7.64 14.26 -4.13
N ASN A 181 -7.11 13.08 -3.79
CA ASN A 181 -6.24 12.90 -2.62
C ASN A 181 -4.79 13.32 -2.93
N VAL A 182 -4.60 14.62 -3.18
CA VAL A 182 -3.29 15.20 -3.53
C VAL A 182 -2.28 15.07 -2.38
N ALA A 183 -2.76 15.08 -1.14
CA ALA A 183 -1.89 14.96 0.03
C ALA A 183 -1.22 13.57 0.09
N ALA A 184 -1.99 12.50 -0.14
CA ALA A 184 -1.45 11.14 -0.19
C ALA A 184 -0.49 10.96 -1.38
N GLN A 185 -0.83 11.51 -2.55
CA GLN A 185 0.04 11.45 -3.73
C GLN A 185 1.40 12.09 -3.45
N ARG A 186 1.43 13.30 -2.86
CA ARG A 186 2.69 13.96 -2.47
C ARG A 186 3.48 13.18 -1.42
N ALA A 187 2.81 12.54 -0.47
CA ALA A 187 3.47 11.74 0.55
C ALA A 187 4.15 10.50 -0.05
N ILE A 188 3.46 9.83 -0.99
CA ILE A 188 3.98 8.60 -1.59
C ILE A 188 5.10 8.87 -2.60
N GLU A 189 5.06 10.00 -3.29
CA GLU A 189 6.17 10.49 -4.13
C GLU A 189 7.42 10.77 -3.28
N LYS A 190 7.26 11.39 -2.12
CA LYS A 190 8.36 11.59 -1.14
C LYS A 190 8.89 10.28 -0.58
N ALA A 191 8.05 9.25 -0.47
CA ALA A 191 8.47 7.91 -0.08
C ALA A 191 9.19 7.14 -1.22
N GLY A 192 9.37 7.76 -2.38
CA GLY A 192 10.12 7.19 -3.50
C GLY A 192 9.29 6.42 -4.52
N MET A 193 7.97 6.42 -4.42
CA MET A 193 7.13 5.81 -5.44
C MET A 193 7.02 6.68 -6.69
N VAL A 194 6.96 6.03 -7.84
CA VAL A 194 6.84 6.65 -9.16
C VAL A 194 5.39 6.55 -9.64
N ARG A 195 4.87 7.66 -10.16
CA ARG A 195 3.54 7.69 -10.78
C ARG A 195 3.56 6.94 -12.11
N GLU A 196 2.67 5.94 -12.25
CA GLU A 196 2.59 5.11 -13.46
C GLU A 196 1.47 5.55 -14.40
N GLY A 197 0.36 6.00 -13.85
CA GLY A 197 -0.77 6.37 -14.68
C GLY A 197 -2.06 6.64 -13.93
N ARG A 198 -3.12 6.81 -14.73
CA ARG A 198 -4.50 6.97 -14.26
C ARG A 198 -5.35 5.85 -14.82
N LEU A 199 -5.96 5.09 -13.93
CA LEU A 199 -6.90 4.01 -14.26
C LEU A 199 -8.31 4.59 -14.23
N ARG A 200 -8.96 4.62 -15.40
CA ARG A 200 -10.32 5.17 -15.51
C ARG A 200 -11.34 4.23 -14.93
N HIS A 201 -12.28 4.75 -14.14
CA HIS A 201 -13.40 4.02 -13.55
C HIS A 201 -12.98 2.72 -12.83
N TYR A 202 -11.84 2.78 -12.13
CA TYR A 202 -11.28 1.63 -11.44
C TYR A 202 -11.93 1.37 -10.07
N GLY A 203 -12.31 2.42 -9.35
CA GLY A 203 -13.00 2.35 -8.06
C GLY A 203 -14.49 2.61 -8.21
N HIS A 204 -15.33 1.92 -7.44
CA HIS A 204 -16.76 2.18 -7.36
C HIS A 204 -17.16 2.46 -5.93
N VAL A 205 -17.69 3.66 -5.66
CA VAL A 205 -18.05 4.15 -4.33
C VAL A 205 -19.40 4.84 -4.41
N ASP A 206 -20.35 4.46 -3.55
CA ASP A 206 -21.68 5.05 -3.46
C ASP A 206 -22.41 5.18 -4.80
N GLY A 207 -22.31 4.15 -5.65
CA GLY A 207 -22.93 4.13 -6.97
C GLY A 207 -22.17 4.93 -8.05
N VAL A 208 -21.02 5.54 -7.72
CA VAL A 208 -20.22 6.35 -8.64
C VAL A 208 -18.88 5.68 -8.96
N TRP A 209 -18.52 5.67 -10.23
CA TRP A 209 -17.21 5.22 -10.69
C TRP A 209 -16.17 6.32 -10.55
N HIS A 210 -15.04 5.98 -9.97
CA HIS A 210 -13.92 6.88 -9.75
C HIS A 210 -12.66 6.38 -10.45
N ASP A 211 -11.90 7.33 -10.96
CA ASP A 211 -10.56 7.06 -11.45
C ASP A 211 -9.59 6.90 -10.27
N ILE A 212 -8.52 6.15 -10.50
CA ILE A 212 -7.44 5.95 -9.53
C ILE A 212 -6.11 6.36 -10.19
N VAL A 213 -5.29 7.11 -9.48
CA VAL A 213 -3.89 7.37 -9.86
C VAL A 213 -3.03 6.30 -9.20
N GLN A 214 -2.29 5.54 -10.00
CA GLN A 214 -1.46 4.43 -9.55
C GLN A 214 0.00 4.87 -9.44
N TYR A 215 0.62 4.41 -8.35
CA TYR A 215 2.03 4.60 -8.03
C TYR A 215 2.67 3.26 -7.71
N SER A 216 3.96 3.12 -7.99
CA SER A 216 4.73 1.94 -7.60
C SER A 216 6.16 2.28 -7.26
N ILE A 217 6.80 1.35 -6.56
CA ILE A 217 8.24 1.29 -6.34
C ILE A 217 8.71 -0.13 -6.64
N LEU A 218 9.83 -0.25 -7.33
CA LEU A 218 10.44 -1.52 -7.68
C LEU A 218 11.57 -1.89 -6.71
N GLU A 219 11.95 -3.13 -6.71
CA GLU A 219 13.05 -3.67 -5.88
C GLU A 219 14.36 -2.88 -6.06
N ASP A 220 14.67 -2.47 -7.29
CA ASP A 220 15.91 -1.71 -7.57
C ASP A 220 15.80 -0.26 -7.07
N ASP A 221 14.63 0.38 -7.16
CA ASP A 221 14.39 1.70 -6.58
C ASP A 221 14.54 1.65 -5.05
N TRP A 222 14.00 0.58 -4.42
CA TRP A 222 14.14 0.34 -2.99
C TRP A 222 15.58 0.20 -2.56
N LYS A 223 16.39 -0.61 -3.27
CA LYS A 223 17.83 -0.76 -3.02
C LYS A 223 18.57 0.58 -3.13
N ALA A 224 18.23 1.37 -4.14
CA ALA A 224 18.83 2.71 -4.32
C ALA A 224 18.46 3.69 -3.20
N LEU A 225 17.24 3.61 -2.64
CA LEU A 225 16.83 4.42 -1.48
C LEU A 225 17.57 4.00 -0.20
N ARG A 226 17.82 2.70 -0.03
CA ARG A 226 18.50 2.14 1.16
C ARG A 226 20.00 2.39 1.16
N GLY A 227 20.61 2.60 0.00
CA GLY A 227 22.04 2.88 -0.16
C GLY A 227 22.44 4.35 -0.01
N ARG A 228 21.47 5.23 0.23
CA ARG A 228 21.68 6.66 0.52
C ARG A 228 21.73 6.89 2.00
#